data_973aa2d80dec292e10eb85f2abacc667
#
_entry.id   973aa2d80dec292e10eb85f2abacc667
#
_cell.length_a   1.000
_cell.length_b   1.000
_cell.length_c   1.000
_cell.angle_alpha   90.00
_cell.angle_beta   90.00
_cell.angle_gamma   90.00
#
_symmetry.space_group_name_H-M   'P 1'
#
loop_
_entity.id
_entity.type
_entity.pdbx_description
1 polymer ?
#
loop_
_entity_poly.entity_id
_entity_poly.type
_entity_poly.pdbx_seq_one_letter_code
_entity_poly.pdbx_strand_id
1 'polypeptide(L)'
;MSDLTPDDTTEIAADEETHAATKAAVFGAAERLFALHGFQNVSVRDITAEAGVNLASVNYHFGSKDALLFEIFRRRTGELNRERARMLHEANDRHGGKPPVRDILEALFAPPLRWADPANDRRISVQFIIRARSEGTAEMRDALQNDVSHLARFAEALKTARPDLPPESVYWRLHFVLGMVHNNRFMEFDRLHHLSGGLTREDDVAALLKRMLDFAEAGFLAD
;
A
#
# COMPACT_ATOMS: atom_id res chain seq x y z
N MET A 1 -45.10 6.95 16.04
CA MET A 1 -44.56 7.50 14.79
C MET A 1 -44.19 8.93 15.09
N SER A 2 -42.90 9.16 15.39
CA SER A 2 -42.37 10.52 15.67
C SER A 2 -42.07 11.19 14.34
N ASP A 3 -42.83 12.24 14.03
CA ASP A 3 -42.55 13.13 12.88
C ASP A 3 -41.29 13.94 13.21
N LEU A 4 -40.18 13.61 12.55
CA LEU A 4 -38.98 14.47 12.50
C LEU A 4 -39.34 15.69 11.63
N THR A 5 -39.12 16.90 12.16
CA THR A 5 -39.33 18.12 11.39
C THR A 5 -38.22 18.29 10.32
N PRO A 6 -38.45 19.01 9.20
CA PRO A 6 -37.41 19.25 8.20
C PRO A 6 -36.16 19.94 8.75
N ASP A 7 -36.27 20.68 9.85
CA ASP A 7 -35.18 21.38 10.53
C ASP A 7 -34.27 20.38 11.28
N ASP A 8 -34.83 19.39 11.96
CA ASP A 8 -34.09 18.31 12.65
C ASP A 8 -33.25 17.47 11.67
N THR A 9 -33.77 17.25 10.45
CA THR A 9 -33.07 16.46 9.43
C THR A 9 -31.83 17.22 8.87
N THR A 10 -31.92 18.54 8.77
CA THR A 10 -30.86 19.40 8.28
C THR A 10 -29.75 19.53 9.32
N GLU A 11 -30.10 19.64 10.61
CA GLU A 11 -29.13 19.73 11.72
C GLU A 11 -28.36 18.41 11.91
N ILE A 12 -29.06 17.27 11.81
CA ILE A 12 -28.44 15.93 11.87
C ILE A 12 -27.45 15.73 10.69
N ALA A 13 -27.82 16.12 9.47
CA ALA A 13 -26.96 16.01 8.30
C ALA A 13 -25.69 16.88 8.41
N ALA A 14 -25.81 18.11 8.94
CA ALA A 14 -24.68 19.01 9.18
C ALA A 14 -23.72 18.48 10.25
N ASP A 15 -24.26 17.84 11.29
CA ASP A 15 -23.45 17.24 12.37
C ASP A 15 -22.70 15.99 11.85
N GLU A 16 -23.35 15.14 11.05
CA GLU A 16 -22.71 14.00 10.40
C GLU A 16 -21.60 14.41 9.42
N GLU A 17 -21.79 15.49 8.65
CA GLU A 17 -20.78 16.02 7.72
C GLU A 17 -19.57 16.58 8.49
N THR A 18 -19.79 17.33 9.55
CA THR A 18 -18.75 17.85 10.44
C THR A 18 -17.96 16.72 11.09
N HIS A 19 -18.65 15.66 11.52
CA HIS A 19 -18.07 14.47 12.12
C HIS A 19 -17.17 13.71 11.12
N ALA A 20 -17.65 13.51 9.88
CA ALA A 20 -16.90 12.87 8.82
C ALA A 20 -15.67 13.70 8.41
N ALA A 21 -15.79 15.02 8.33
CA ALA A 21 -14.69 15.93 8.04
C ALA A 21 -13.60 15.88 9.11
N THR A 22 -13.99 15.90 10.40
CA THR A 22 -13.06 15.77 11.53
C THR A 22 -12.32 14.43 11.49
N LYS A 23 -13.03 13.33 11.28
CA LYS A 23 -12.43 11.99 11.14
C LYS A 23 -11.41 11.94 10.00
N ALA A 24 -11.74 12.52 8.85
CA ALA A 24 -10.86 12.59 7.69
C ALA A 24 -9.61 13.45 7.95
N ALA A 25 -9.75 14.59 8.63
CA ALA A 25 -8.64 15.47 9.00
C ALA A 25 -7.65 14.74 9.93
N VAL A 26 -8.14 14.09 10.99
CA VAL A 26 -7.31 13.29 11.91
C VAL A 26 -6.59 12.17 11.17
N PHE A 27 -7.30 11.43 10.32
CA PHE A 27 -6.72 10.33 9.53
C PHE A 27 -5.57 10.83 8.63
N GLY A 28 -5.78 11.91 7.87
CA GLY A 28 -4.78 12.47 6.97
C GLY A 28 -3.56 13.06 7.69
N ALA A 29 -3.77 13.76 8.81
CA ALA A 29 -2.70 14.28 9.65
C ALA A 29 -1.85 13.15 10.24
N ALA A 30 -2.50 12.13 10.80
CA ALA A 30 -1.82 10.97 11.37
C ALA A 30 -1.01 10.21 10.32
N GLU A 31 -1.58 9.94 9.15
CA GLU A 31 -0.88 9.27 8.06
C GLU A 31 0.40 9.99 7.66
N ARG A 32 0.34 11.32 7.46
CA ARG A 32 1.51 12.14 7.13
C ARG A 32 2.57 12.11 8.22
N LEU A 33 2.18 12.38 9.46
CA LEU A 33 3.12 12.43 10.59
C LEU A 33 3.80 11.06 10.79
N PHE A 34 3.04 9.99 10.79
CA PHE A 34 3.58 8.64 10.92
C PHE A 34 4.52 8.25 9.77
N ALA A 35 4.17 8.58 8.53
CA ALA A 35 5.01 8.31 7.37
C ALA A 35 6.34 9.09 7.44
N LEU A 36 6.34 10.32 7.92
CA LEU A 36 7.52 11.19 7.94
C LEU A 36 8.40 10.97 9.18
N HIS A 37 7.79 10.84 10.35
CA HIS A 37 8.51 10.88 11.64
C HIS A 37 8.61 9.52 12.34
N GLY A 38 7.87 8.50 11.86
CA GLY A 38 7.82 7.17 12.48
C GLY A 38 6.74 7.04 13.55
N PHE A 39 6.35 5.78 13.81
CA PHE A 39 5.17 5.50 14.65
C PHE A 39 5.38 5.83 16.13
N GLN A 40 6.61 5.64 16.62
CA GLN A 40 6.93 5.88 18.04
C GLN A 40 7.12 7.37 18.35
N ASN A 41 7.54 8.17 17.38
CA ASN A 41 7.90 9.58 17.59
C ASN A 41 6.71 10.53 17.47
N VAL A 42 5.53 10.05 17.09
CA VAL A 42 4.31 10.87 16.90
C VAL A 42 3.35 10.62 18.04
N SER A 43 2.96 11.70 18.74
CA SER A 43 1.96 11.66 19.81
C SER A 43 0.56 12.00 19.29
N VAL A 44 -0.48 11.68 20.09
CA VAL A 44 -1.86 12.11 19.81
C VAL A 44 -1.98 13.63 19.76
N ARG A 45 -1.18 14.36 20.57
CA ARG A 45 -1.16 15.82 20.56
C ARG A 45 -0.63 16.39 19.24
N ASP A 46 0.40 15.77 18.67
CA ASP A 46 0.95 16.18 17.36
C ASP A 46 -0.11 16.00 16.25
N ILE A 47 -0.82 14.87 16.29
CA ILE A 47 -1.87 14.57 15.32
C ILE A 47 -3.01 15.58 15.42
N THR A 48 -3.48 15.89 16.63
CA THR A 48 -4.60 16.81 16.81
C THR A 48 -4.23 18.27 16.51
N ALA A 49 -2.99 18.66 16.81
CA ALA A 49 -2.46 19.97 16.42
C ALA A 49 -2.39 20.13 14.90
N GLU A 50 -1.86 19.11 14.19
CA GLU A 50 -1.78 19.09 12.73
C GLU A 50 -3.15 19.06 12.06
N ALA A 51 -4.12 18.34 12.66
CA ALA A 51 -5.49 18.24 12.16
C ALA A 51 -6.36 19.45 12.50
N GLY A 52 -5.91 20.35 13.39
CA GLY A 52 -6.69 21.49 13.86
C GLY A 52 -7.91 21.11 14.70
N VAL A 53 -7.85 20.00 15.45
CA VAL A 53 -8.95 19.47 16.26
C VAL A 53 -8.58 19.35 17.74
N ASN A 54 -9.56 19.13 18.61
CA ASN A 54 -9.28 18.92 20.03
C ASN A 54 -8.75 17.50 20.31
N LEU A 55 -8.10 17.32 21.46
CA LEU A 55 -7.48 16.05 21.85
C LEU A 55 -8.48 14.90 21.99
N ALA A 56 -9.74 15.18 22.36
CA ALA A 56 -10.78 14.17 22.52
C ALA A 56 -11.19 13.55 21.17
N SER A 57 -10.99 14.27 20.06
CA SER A 57 -11.42 13.82 18.73
C SER A 57 -10.77 12.51 18.30
N VAL A 58 -9.47 12.28 18.62
CA VAL A 58 -8.80 11.02 18.28
C VAL A 58 -9.40 9.84 19.04
N ASN A 59 -9.60 10.01 20.36
CA ASN A 59 -10.21 8.96 21.18
C ASN A 59 -11.65 8.67 20.78
N TYR A 60 -12.40 9.73 20.45
CA TYR A 60 -13.79 9.61 20.03
C TYR A 60 -13.95 8.86 18.70
N HIS A 61 -13.14 9.21 17.68
CA HIS A 61 -13.27 8.63 16.34
C HIS A 61 -12.56 7.29 16.16
N PHE A 62 -11.46 7.06 16.89
CA PHE A 62 -10.57 5.93 16.66
C PHE A 62 -10.27 5.09 17.91
N GLY A 63 -10.63 5.57 19.10
CA GLY A 63 -10.39 4.90 20.37
C GLY A 63 -8.96 5.05 20.90
N SER A 64 -7.95 4.77 20.08
CA SER A 64 -6.55 4.90 20.48
C SER A 64 -5.65 5.24 19.30
N LYS A 65 -4.39 5.63 19.60
CA LYS A 65 -3.35 5.82 18.58
C LYS A 65 -3.08 4.55 17.78
N ASP A 66 -3.03 3.40 18.43
CA ASP A 66 -2.76 2.11 17.80
C ASP A 66 -3.93 1.66 16.90
N ALA A 67 -5.17 1.92 17.33
CA ALA A 67 -6.35 1.66 16.51
C ALA A 67 -6.37 2.57 15.26
N LEU A 68 -6.02 3.85 15.40
CA LEU A 68 -5.86 4.78 14.28
C LEU A 68 -4.76 4.30 13.32
N LEU A 69 -3.60 3.90 13.83
CA LEU A 69 -2.51 3.31 13.04
C LEU A 69 -2.98 2.11 12.25
N PHE A 70 -3.70 1.19 12.89
CA PHE A 70 -4.20 -0.03 12.25
C PHE A 70 -5.28 0.30 11.20
N GLU A 71 -6.16 1.28 11.45
CA GLU A 71 -7.16 1.72 10.47
C GLU A 71 -6.50 2.31 9.21
N ILE A 72 -5.45 3.14 9.38
CA ILE A 72 -4.67 3.68 8.25
C ILE A 72 -4.02 2.53 7.47
N PHE A 73 -3.35 1.62 8.17
CA PHE A 73 -2.68 0.46 7.57
C PHE A 73 -3.65 -0.38 6.74
N ARG A 74 -4.77 -0.80 7.33
CA ARG A 74 -5.78 -1.62 6.67
C ARG A 74 -6.37 -0.93 5.45
N ARG A 75 -6.64 0.38 5.54
CA ARG A 75 -7.21 1.15 4.44
C ARG A 75 -6.23 1.27 3.29
N ARG A 76 -4.98 1.64 3.56
CA ARG A 76 -3.96 1.88 2.52
C ARG A 76 -3.49 0.59 1.85
N THR A 77 -3.25 -0.46 2.61
CA THR A 77 -2.95 -1.78 2.02
C THR A 77 -4.13 -2.33 1.22
N GLY A 78 -5.36 -2.13 1.69
CA GLY A 78 -6.56 -2.51 0.95
C GLY A 78 -6.72 -1.75 -0.37
N GLU A 79 -6.45 -0.44 -0.39
CA GLU A 79 -6.46 0.37 -1.62
C GLU A 79 -5.40 -0.11 -2.62
N LEU A 80 -4.17 -0.34 -2.16
CA LEU A 80 -3.09 -0.86 -2.99
C LEU A 80 -3.42 -2.24 -3.58
N ASN A 81 -3.96 -3.13 -2.76
CA ASN A 81 -4.31 -4.48 -3.19
C ASN A 81 -5.53 -4.50 -4.15
N ARG A 82 -6.46 -3.54 -4.02
CA ARG A 82 -7.54 -3.37 -5.02
C ARG A 82 -6.99 -2.92 -6.37
N GLU A 83 -6.02 -2.00 -6.39
CA GLU A 83 -5.40 -1.55 -7.64
C GLU A 83 -4.64 -2.70 -8.32
N ARG A 84 -3.86 -3.47 -7.55
CA ARG A 84 -3.21 -4.70 -8.04
C ARG A 84 -4.20 -5.71 -8.62
N ALA A 85 -5.30 -5.94 -7.91
CA ALA A 85 -6.33 -6.89 -8.35
C ALA A 85 -7.01 -6.42 -9.65
N ARG A 86 -7.29 -5.12 -9.79
CA ARG A 86 -7.84 -4.53 -11.01
C ARG A 86 -6.89 -4.73 -12.19
N MET A 87 -5.60 -4.42 -12.03
CA MET A 87 -4.62 -4.60 -13.09
C MET A 87 -4.47 -6.07 -13.52
N LEU A 88 -4.48 -7.00 -12.55
CA LEU A 88 -4.45 -8.43 -12.85
C LEU A 88 -5.71 -8.88 -13.60
N HIS A 89 -6.88 -8.37 -13.22
CA HIS A 89 -8.14 -8.64 -13.93
C HIS A 89 -8.09 -8.13 -15.37
N GLU A 90 -7.64 -6.91 -15.59
CA GLU A 90 -7.45 -6.33 -16.93
C GLU A 90 -6.45 -7.13 -17.79
N ALA A 91 -5.38 -7.65 -17.17
CA ALA A 91 -4.45 -8.54 -17.85
C ALA A 91 -5.12 -9.87 -18.25
N ASN A 92 -5.91 -10.48 -17.35
CA ASN A 92 -6.68 -11.69 -17.66
C ASN A 92 -7.65 -11.46 -18.84
N ASP A 93 -8.37 -10.34 -18.83
CA ASP A 93 -9.35 -10.03 -19.89
C ASP A 93 -8.66 -9.84 -21.24
N ARG A 94 -7.54 -9.12 -21.29
CA ARG A 94 -6.76 -8.91 -22.53
C ARG A 94 -6.22 -10.22 -23.14
N HIS A 95 -5.95 -11.23 -22.31
CA HIS A 95 -5.31 -12.48 -22.72
C HIS A 95 -6.21 -13.72 -22.59
N GLY A 96 -7.52 -13.54 -22.47
CA GLY A 96 -8.48 -14.66 -22.42
C GLY A 96 -8.24 -15.59 -21.22
N GLY A 97 -7.86 -15.05 -20.06
CA GLY A 97 -7.60 -15.79 -18.84
C GLY A 97 -6.19 -16.40 -18.72
N LYS A 98 -5.29 -16.11 -19.65
CA LYS A 98 -3.90 -16.61 -19.65
C LYS A 98 -2.89 -15.49 -19.87
N PRO A 99 -2.80 -14.52 -18.96
CA PRO A 99 -1.85 -13.42 -19.08
C PRO A 99 -0.40 -13.93 -19.02
N PRO A 100 0.52 -13.33 -19.80
CA PRO A 100 1.94 -13.65 -19.71
C PRO A 100 2.49 -13.28 -18.32
N VAL A 101 3.56 -13.94 -17.89
CA VAL A 101 4.24 -13.69 -16.61
C VAL A 101 4.52 -12.20 -16.40
N ARG A 102 4.97 -11.51 -17.44
CA ARG A 102 5.28 -10.08 -17.40
C ARG A 102 4.09 -9.23 -16.95
N ASP A 103 2.90 -9.45 -17.52
CA ASP A 103 1.69 -8.70 -17.21
C ASP A 103 1.21 -8.97 -15.77
N ILE A 104 1.38 -10.21 -15.29
CA ILE A 104 1.09 -10.58 -13.90
C ILE A 104 2.02 -9.85 -12.95
N LEU A 105 3.33 -9.84 -13.25
CA LEU A 105 4.33 -9.13 -12.46
C LEU A 105 4.14 -7.61 -12.51
N GLU A 106 3.75 -7.05 -13.65
CA GLU A 106 3.43 -5.63 -13.78
C GLU A 106 2.26 -5.24 -12.88
N ALA A 107 1.19 -6.05 -12.85
CA ALA A 107 0.07 -5.81 -11.94
C ALA A 107 0.48 -5.85 -10.45
N LEU A 108 1.52 -6.60 -10.10
CA LEU A 108 2.06 -6.66 -8.74
C LEU A 108 2.97 -5.47 -8.40
N PHE A 109 3.84 -5.05 -9.33
CA PHE A 109 4.90 -4.07 -9.10
C PHE A 109 4.47 -2.63 -9.38
N ALA A 110 3.71 -2.39 -10.44
CA ALA A 110 3.41 -1.03 -10.90
C ALA A 110 2.65 -0.18 -9.88
N PRO A 111 1.63 -0.68 -9.15
CA PRO A 111 0.89 0.16 -8.21
C PRO A 111 1.77 0.76 -7.11
N PRO A 112 2.56 0.00 -6.32
CA PRO A 112 3.38 0.60 -5.27
C PRO A 112 4.48 1.52 -5.82
N LEU A 113 5.02 1.24 -7.00
CA LEU A 113 6.02 2.10 -7.64
C LEU A 113 5.42 3.43 -8.10
N ARG A 114 4.23 3.40 -8.72
CA ARG A 114 3.49 4.62 -9.11
C ARG A 114 3.12 5.46 -7.89
N TRP A 115 2.73 4.84 -6.80
CA TRP A 115 2.45 5.56 -5.55
C TRP A 115 3.71 6.19 -4.95
N ALA A 116 4.88 5.57 -5.14
CA ALA A 116 6.14 6.10 -4.65
C ALA A 116 6.69 7.29 -5.45
N ASP A 117 6.15 7.53 -6.65
CA ASP A 117 6.54 8.67 -7.48
C ASP A 117 6.44 10.00 -6.70
N PRO A 118 7.49 10.85 -6.70
CA PRO A 118 7.46 12.14 -6.03
C PRO A 118 6.30 13.05 -6.40
N ALA A 119 5.78 12.92 -7.62
CA ALA A 119 4.65 13.69 -8.12
C ALA A 119 3.28 13.07 -7.76
N ASN A 120 3.25 11.89 -7.12
CA ASN A 120 2.00 11.20 -6.81
C ASN A 120 1.48 11.57 -5.41
N ASP A 121 0.20 11.92 -5.32
CA ASP A 121 -0.47 12.24 -4.06
C ASP A 121 -0.46 11.11 -3.04
N ARG A 122 -0.29 9.84 -3.49
CA ARG A 122 -0.24 8.65 -2.65
C ARG A 122 1.15 8.30 -2.13
N ARG A 123 2.16 9.13 -2.39
CA ARG A 123 3.54 8.92 -1.91
C ARG A 123 3.60 8.73 -0.40
N ILE A 124 2.86 9.53 0.34
CA ILE A 124 2.75 9.40 1.81
C ILE A 124 2.19 8.03 2.21
N SER A 125 1.17 7.56 1.49
CA SER A 125 0.55 6.26 1.79
C SER A 125 1.52 5.09 1.60
N VAL A 126 2.34 5.10 0.55
CA VAL A 126 3.33 4.04 0.36
C VAL A 126 4.47 4.12 1.37
N GLN A 127 4.91 5.32 1.74
CA GLN A 127 5.89 5.52 2.82
C GLN A 127 5.38 4.97 4.15
N PHE A 128 4.10 5.22 4.47
CA PHE A 128 3.45 4.65 5.64
C PHE A 128 3.44 3.12 5.60
N ILE A 129 3.05 2.50 4.47
CA ILE A 129 3.04 1.04 4.30
C ILE A 129 4.44 0.43 4.48
N ILE A 130 5.49 1.09 3.95
CA ILE A 130 6.87 0.65 4.12
C ILE A 130 7.28 0.67 5.60
N ARG A 131 6.96 1.76 6.32
CA ARG A 131 7.23 1.84 7.77
C ARG A 131 6.46 0.79 8.57
N ALA A 132 5.23 0.50 8.19
CA ALA A 132 4.42 -0.49 8.88
C ALA A 132 5.06 -1.88 8.95
N ARG A 133 5.92 -2.21 8.00
CA ARG A 133 6.68 -3.47 7.99
C ARG A 133 7.77 -3.53 9.05
N SER A 134 8.42 -2.41 9.34
CA SER A 134 9.53 -2.34 10.31
C SER A 134 9.10 -1.87 11.69
N GLU A 135 8.16 -0.93 11.78
CA GLU A 135 7.74 -0.27 13.00
C GLU A 135 6.32 -0.66 13.47
N GLY A 136 5.61 -1.48 12.68
CA GLY A 136 4.20 -1.83 12.92
C GLY A 136 3.94 -2.50 14.26
N THR A 137 2.71 -2.37 14.77
CA THR A 137 2.22 -3.06 15.95
C THR A 137 2.20 -4.59 15.74
N ALA A 138 2.01 -5.35 16.82
CA ALA A 138 1.88 -6.81 16.72
C ALA A 138 0.71 -7.20 15.79
N GLU A 139 -0.41 -6.49 15.87
CA GLU A 139 -1.58 -6.70 15.03
C GLU A 139 -1.30 -6.43 13.54
N MET A 140 -0.53 -5.37 13.23
CA MET A 140 -0.12 -5.07 11.85
C MET A 140 0.82 -6.14 11.30
N ARG A 141 1.75 -6.64 12.13
CA ARG A 141 2.64 -7.74 11.73
C ARG A 141 1.88 -9.03 11.49
N ASP A 142 0.92 -9.35 12.34
CA ASP A 142 0.04 -10.51 12.17
C ASP A 142 -0.76 -10.42 10.86
N ALA A 143 -1.37 -9.27 10.58
CA ALA A 143 -2.09 -9.03 9.33
C ALA A 143 -1.18 -9.17 8.09
N LEU A 144 0.08 -8.69 8.17
CA LEU A 144 1.05 -8.83 7.07
C LEU A 144 1.50 -10.28 6.83
N GLN A 145 1.51 -11.11 7.89
CA GLN A 145 1.95 -12.51 7.81
C GLN A 145 0.83 -13.46 7.39
N ASN A 146 -0.39 -13.21 7.86
CA ASN A 146 -1.48 -14.16 7.76
C ASN A 146 -2.53 -13.80 6.69
N ASP A 147 -2.71 -12.52 6.34
CA ASP A 147 -3.59 -12.13 5.23
C ASP A 147 -2.84 -12.19 3.90
N VAL A 148 -2.72 -13.41 3.38
CA VAL A 148 -2.11 -13.69 2.06
C VAL A 148 -3.14 -13.81 0.94
N SER A 149 -4.42 -13.58 1.21
CA SER A 149 -5.53 -13.74 0.26
C SER A 149 -5.33 -12.92 -1.02
N HIS A 150 -4.78 -11.71 -0.88
CA HIS A 150 -4.46 -10.83 -2.00
C HIS A 150 -3.33 -11.37 -2.89
N LEU A 151 -2.41 -12.18 -2.36
CA LEU A 151 -1.30 -12.81 -3.11
C LEU A 151 -1.70 -14.12 -3.77
N ALA A 152 -2.66 -14.84 -3.20
CA ALA A 152 -3.10 -16.14 -3.73
C ALA A 152 -3.53 -16.06 -5.21
N ARG A 153 -4.23 -14.98 -5.59
CA ARG A 153 -4.65 -14.76 -6.99
C ARG A 153 -3.48 -14.59 -7.97
N PHE A 154 -2.38 -13.99 -7.51
CA PHE A 154 -1.15 -13.87 -8.31
C PHE A 154 -0.45 -15.21 -8.45
N ALA A 155 -0.39 -16.01 -7.38
CA ALA A 155 0.16 -17.35 -7.42
C ALA A 155 -0.62 -18.24 -8.42
N GLU A 156 -1.96 -18.19 -8.40
CA GLU A 156 -2.78 -18.95 -9.35
C GLU A 156 -2.58 -18.49 -10.80
N ALA A 157 -2.52 -17.17 -11.04
CA ALA A 157 -2.22 -16.65 -12.38
C ALA A 157 -0.84 -17.07 -12.87
N LEU A 158 0.18 -17.06 -12.01
CA LEU A 158 1.53 -17.49 -12.33
C LEU A 158 1.60 -19.02 -12.61
N LYS A 159 0.89 -19.85 -11.85
CA LYS A 159 0.76 -21.29 -12.12
C LYS A 159 0.08 -21.56 -13.47
N THR A 160 -0.91 -20.74 -13.84
CA THR A 160 -1.59 -20.83 -15.13
C THR A 160 -0.67 -20.40 -16.28
N ALA A 161 0.17 -19.38 -16.06
CA ALA A 161 1.12 -18.88 -17.06
C ALA A 161 2.33 -19.82 -17.25
N ARG A 162 2.71 -20.57 -16.19
CA ARG A 162 3.85 -21.50 -16.17
C ARG A 162 3.43 -22.88 -15.64
N PRO A 163 2.60 -23.63 -16.39
CA PRO A 163 2.14 -24.96 -15.98
C PRO A 163 3.24 -26.01 -15.97
N ASP A 164 4.38 -25.71 -16.57
CA ASP A 164 5.60 -26.53 -16.60
C ASP A 164 6.38 -26.49 -15.28
N LEU A 165 6.20 -25.45 -14.46
CA LEU A 165 6.88 -25.31 -13.18
C LEU A 165 6.15 -26.09 -12.07
N PRO A 166 6.88 -26.78 -11.19
CA PRO A 166 6.31 -27.30 -9.95
C PRO A 166 5.65 -26.18 -9.14
N PRO A 167 4.47 -26.40 -8.54
CA PRO A 167 3.78 -25.36 -7.74
C PRO A 167 4.66 -24.75 -6.66
N GLU A 168 5.50 -25.53 -5.99
CA GLU A 168 6.45 -25.04 -4.98
C GLU A 168 7.42 -24.02 -5.58
N SER A 169 7.94 -24.25 -6.78
CA SER A 169 8.84 -23.30 -7.47
C SER A 169 8.16 -21.97 -7.76
N VAL A 170 6.86 -21.97 -8.10
CA VAL A 170 6.10 -20.73 -8.30
C VAL A 170 6.01 -19.92 -7.00
N TYR A 171 5.77 -20.56 -5.86
CA TYR A 171 5.71 -19.86 -4.56
C TYR A 171 7.07 -19.28 -4.14
N TRP A 172 8.18 -20.02 -4.36
CA TRP A 172 9.52 -19.51 -4.08
C TRP A 172 9.87 -18.32 -4.97
N ARG A 173 9.59 -18.41 -6.27
CA ARG A 173 9.83 -17.29 -7.20
C ARG A 173 8.96 -16.07 -6.84
N LEU A 174 7.69 -16.29 -6.51
CA LEU A 174 6.82 -15.21 -6.02
C LEU A 174 7.37 -14.57 -4.73
N HIS A 175 7.88 -15.38 -3.79
CA HIS A 175 8.51 -14.87 -2.57
C HIS A 175 9.72 -13.97 -2.87
N PHE A 176 10.59 -14.38 -3.79
CA PHE A 176 11.76 -13.59 -4.18
C PHE A 176 11.38 -12.26 -4.84
N VAL A 177 10.42 -12.27 -5.75
CA VAL A 177 9.96 -11.03 -6.41
C VAL A 177 9.20 -10.10 -5.46
N LEU A 178 8.48 -10.65 -4.47
CA LEU A 178 7.90 -9.86 -3.39
C LEU A 178 9.00 -9.17 -2.57
N GLY A 179 10.14 -9.83 -2.33
CA GLY A 179 11.31 -9.23 -1.70
C GLY A 179 11.82 -8.00 -2.46
N MET A 180 11.78 -8.01 -3.79
CA MET A 180 12.16 -6.84 -4.62
C MET A 180 11.26 -5.63 -4.35
N VAL A 181 9.96 -5.84 -4.14
CA VAL A 181 9.01 -4.77 -3.82
C VAL A 181 9.11 -4.33 -2.36
N HIS A 182 9.28 -5.28 -1.45
CA HIS A 182 9.19 -5.02 -0.01
C HIS A 182 10.46 -4.40 0.58
N ASN A 183 11.63 -4.74 0.03
CA ASN A 183 12.93 -4.27 0.54
C ASN A 183 13.41 -3.02 -0.19
N ASN A 184 12.82 -2.65 -1.32
CA ASN A 184 13.12 -1.39 -1.94
C ASN A 184 12.49 -0.26 -1.13
N ARG A 185 13.32 0.53 -0.48
CA ARG A 185 12.99 1.90 -0.15
C ARG A 185 12.93 2.62 -1.49
N PHE A 186 11.76 2.61 -2.10
CA PHE A 186 11.55 3.18 -3.41
C PHE A 186 12.14 4.58 -3.45
N MET A 187 13.11 4.80 -4.36
CA MET A 187 13.80 6.07 -4.60
C MET A 187 14.97 6.41 -3.64
N GLU A 188 15.43 5.49 -2.78
CA GLU A 188 16.68 5.66 -2.02
C GLU A 188 17.82 4.85 -2.67
N PHE A 189 18.29 5.28 -3.83
CA PHE A 189 19.33 4.56 -4.59
C PHE A 189 20.75 5.08 -4.35
N ASP A 190 20.98 5.91 -3.35
CA ASP A 190 22.32 6.48 -3.04
C ASP A 190 23.36 5.38 -2.86
N ARG A 191 23.03 4.31 -2.15
CA ARG A 191 23.94 3.17 -1.98
C ARG A 191 24.31 2.51 -3.31
N LEU A 192 23.34 2.33 -4.21
CA LEU A 192 23.57 1.76 -5.53
C LEU A 192 24.37 2.70 -6.39
N HIS A 193 24.10 4.00 -6.33
CA HIS A 193 24.86 5.04 -7.01
C HIS A 193 26.33 5.04 -6.59
N HIS A 194 26.60 5.00 -5.27
CA HIS A 194 27.96 4.90 -4.74
C HIS A 194 28.64 3.58 -5.14
N LEU A 195 27.95 2.43 -5.02
CA LEU A 195 28.49 1.14 -5.41
C LEU A 195 28.87 1.08 -6.89
N SER A 196 28.11 1.73 -7.75
CA SER A 196 28.33 1.75 -9.20
C SER A 196 29.33 2.81 -9.67
N GLY A 197 29.89 3.61 -8.75
CA GLY A 197 30.75 4.74 -9.13
C GLY A 197 30.02 5.81 -9.94
N GLY A 198 28.73 5.99 -9.71
CA GLY A 198 27.91 6.98 -10.38
C GLY A 198 27.26 6.52 -11.70
N LEU A 199 27.40 5.24 -12.08
CA LEU A 199 26.81 4.71 -13.31
C LEU A 199 25.30 4.54 -13.22
N THR A 200 24.76 4.35 -12.01
CA THR A 200 23.31 4.18 -11.80
C THR A 200 22.73 5.48 -11.26
N ARG A 201 21.76 6.02 -11.98
CA ARG A 201 20.87 7.09 -11.53
C ARG A 201 19.47 6.65 -11.92
N GLU A 202 18.61 6.50 -10.94
CA GLU A 202 17.22 6.08 -11.20
C GLU A 202 16.28 6.97 -10.41
N ASP A 203 15.78 7.97 -11.06
CA ASP A 203 14.74 8.91 -10.64
C ASP A 203 13.45 8.73 -11.47
N ASP A 204 13.47 7.80 -12.46
CA ASP A 204 12.35 7.48 -13.32
C ASP A 204 11.70 6.15 -12.89
N VAL A 205 10.47 6.24 -12.38
CA VAL A 205 9.64 5.10 -11.96
C VAL A 205 9.40 4.11 -13.10
N ALA A 206 9.25 4.59 -14.34
CA ALA A 206 9.00 3.71 -15.49
C ALA A 206 10.25 2.89 -15.84
N ALA A 207 11.44 3.51 -15.81
CA ALA A 207 12.68 2.81 -16.01
C ALA A 207 12.96 1.79 -14.91
N LEU A 208 12.70 2.13 -13.64
CA LEU A 208 12.82 1.21 -12.52
C LEU A 208 11.87 0.02 -12.68
N LEU A 209 10.59 0.26 -12.99
CA LEU A 209 9.60 -0.79 -13.23
C LEU A 209 10.07 -1.73 -14.34
N LYS A 210 10.55 -1.18 -15.45
CA LYS A 210 11.07 -1.99 -16.56
C LYS A 210 12.22 -2.90 -16.11
N ARG A 211 13.21 -2.38 -15.37
CA ARG A 211 14.34 -3.18 -14.85
C ARG A 211 13.88 -4.30 -13.91
N MET A 212 12.95 -3.99 -13.01
CA MET A 212 12.38 -4.98 -12.09
C MET A 212 11.63 -6.07 -12.86
N LEU A 213 10.85 -5.70 -13.88
CA LEU A 213 10.13 -6.65 -14.72
C LEU A 213 11.08 -7.54 -15.52
N ASP A 214 12.09 -6.97 -16.16
CA ASP A 214 13.07 -7.73 -16.96
C ASP A 214 13.79 -8.78 -16.09
N PHE A 215 14.19 -8.39 -14.86
CA PHE A 215 14.88 -9.29 -13.93
C PHE A 215 13.93 -10.39 -13.40
N ALA A 216 12.73 -9.98 -12.95
CA ALA A 216 11.77 -10.91 -12.36
C ALA A 216 11.20 -11.89 -13.39
N GLU A 217 10.88 -11.43 -14.60
CA GLU A 217 10.42 -12.27 -15.71
C GLU A 217 11.46 -13.31 -16.08
N ALA A 218 12.73 -12.92 -16.22
CA ALA A 218 13.81 -13.86 -16.48
C ALA A 218 13.90 -14.94 -15.40
N GLY A 219 13.71 -14.59 -14.13
CA GLY A 219 13.64 -15.53 -13.01
C GLY A 219 12.45 -16.50 -13.09
N PHE A 220 11.33 -16.12 -13.70
CA PHE A 220 10.19 -17.01 -13.95
C PHE A 220 10.32 -17.83 -15.22
N LEU A 221 11.13 -17.39 -16.20
CA LEU A 221 11.35 -18.09 -17.46
C LEU A 221 12.53 -19.08 -17.37
N ALA A 222 13.38 -18.97 -16.37
CA ALA A 222 14.44 -19.95 -16.12
C ALA A 222 13.87 -21.33 -15.78
N ASP A 223 14.59 -22.40 -16.13
CA ASP A 223 14.28 -23.79 -15.81
C ASP A 223 14.44 -24.08 -14.30
#